data_de18bf7b06ae120c93b09572f08b927a
#
_entry.id   de18bf7b06ae120c93b09572f08b927a
#
_cell.length_a   1.000
_cell.length_b   1.000
_cell.length_c   1.000
_cell.angle_alpha   90.00
_cell.angle_beta   90.00
_cell.angle_gamma   90.00
#
_symmetry.space_group_name_H-M   'P 1'
#
loop_
_entity.id
_entity.type
_entity.pdbx_description
1 polymer ?
#
loop_
_entity_poly.entity_id
_entity_poly.type
_entity_poly.pdbx_seq_one_letter_code
_entity_poly.pdbx_strand_id
1 'polypeptide(L)'
;MAFTTTHAFTAQPPFKNHPQFAVLKSRQLLAPPISTALYRNKARLFAVAATAAAEKKKRYPGETKGFVEEMRFVAMKLHTKDQSKEGEKEPAGKPVAKWEPTVEGYLKFLMDSKLVYDTLERIVEKAAFPEYAEFRNTGLERSEALSKDLDWFIQQGHTLLPEPPSSSPGISYARYLEELSEKDPPAFLCHFYNIYFAHSAGGRMIGRKVAEKILNGKELNFYRWEAGELPELLQNVREKLNRVAQGWSREEKDHCLEETEKSFMFSGQILQWIASSS
;
A
#
# COMPACT_ATOMS: atom_id res chain seq x y z
N MET A 1 -29.33 -33.82 -46.20
CA MET A 1 -28.97 -32.86 -47.28
C MET A 1 -27.78 -32.07 -46.78
N ALA A 2 -26.64 -32.29 -47.38
CA ALA A 2 -25.39 -31.63 -47.05
C ALA A 2 -25.21 -30.39 -47.91
N PHE A 3 -24.73 -29.30 -47.35
CA PHE A 3 -24.15 -28.19 -48.10
C PHE A 3 -22.80 -27.82 -47.54
N THR A 4 -21.78 -28.26 -48.25
CA THR A 4 -20.38 -27.89 -48.15
C THR A 4 -20.20 -26.56 -48.90
N THR A 5 -19.60 -25.56 -48.27
CA THR A 5 -19.12 -24.38 -48.95
C THR A 5 -17.63 -24.17 -48.69
N THR A 6 -16.88 -24.43 -49.71
CA THR A 6 -15.43 -24.23 -49.87
C THR A 6 -15.19 -22.75 -50.22
N HIS A 7 -14.29 -22.03 -49.50
CA HIS A 7 -13.76 -20.73 -49.98
C HIS A 7 -12.23 -20.81 -50.14
N ALA A 8 -11.85 -20.38 -51.32
CA ALA A 8 -10.54 -20.47 -51.90
C ALA A 8 -9.50 -19.51 -51.29
N PHE A 9 -8.26 -20.00 -51.20
CA PHE A 9 -7.05 -19.22 -50.98
C PHE A 9 -6.75 -18.35 -52.19
N THR A 10 -6.50 -17.03 -51.98
CA THR A 10 -5.84 -16.15 -52.96
C THR A 10 -4.51 -15.74 -52.41
N ALA A 11 -3.46 -16.15 -53.09
CA ALA A 11 -2.07 -15.79 -52.86
C ALA A 11 -1.77 -14.41 -53.48
N GLN A 12 -1.05 -13.54 -52.78
CA GLN A 12 -0.47 -12.33 -53.34
C GLN A 12 1.05 -12.49 -53.58
N PRO A 13 1.60 -11.88 -54.63
CA PRO A 13 3.02 -12.04 -55.03
C PRO A 13 3.97 -11.07 -54.31
N PRO A 14 5.29 -11.33 -54.34
CA PRO A 14 6.28 -10.58 -53.58
C PRO A 14 6.75 -9.32 -54.30
N PHE A 15 6.78 -8.19 -53.60
CA PHE A 15 7.43 -6.98 -54.06
C PHE A 15 8.96 -7.02 -53.81
N LYS A 16 9.74 -7.04 -54.87
CA LYS A 16 11.18 -6.67 -54.89
C LYS A 16 11.26 -5.17 -55.12
N ASN A 17 11.97 -4.43 -54.27
CA ASN A 17 12.73 -3.24 -54.72
C ASN A 17 13.76 -2.85 -53.65
N HIS A 18 15.03 -2.99 -54.01
CA HIS A 18 16.17 -2.37 -53.33
C HIS A 18 16.39 -0.97 -53.85
N PRO A 19 16.76 0.00 -53.02
CA PRO A 19 17.53 1.15 -53.48
C PRO A 19 19.01 1.03 -53.04
N GLN A 20 19.88 1.30 -54.02
CA GLN A 20 21.32 1.40 -53.88
C GLN A 20 21.71 2.58 -53.01
N PHE A 21 22.57 2.36 -52.03
CA PHE A 21 23.22 3.44 -51.30
C PHE A 21 24.47 3.93 -52.04
N ALA A 22 24.47 5.21 -52.38
CA ALA A 22 25.62 5.93 -52.90
C ALA A 22 26.61 6.22 -51.78
N VAL A 23 27.87 5.82 -51.97
CA VAL A 23 28.97 6.09 -51.05
C VAL A 23 29.48 7.53 -51.29
N LEU A 24 29.22 8.44 -50.35
CA LEU A 24 29.83 9.76 -50.31
C LEU A 24 31.14 9.69 -49.53
N LYS A 25 32.25 9.91 -50.21
CA LYS A 25 33.58 10.09 -49.61
C LYS A 25 33.62 11.41 -48.83
N SER A 26 33.68 11.37 -47.53
CA SER A 26 33.94 12.53 -46.68
C SER A 26 35.45 12.80 -46.58
N ARG A 27 35.86 14.02 -46.92
CA ARG A 27 37.22 14.55 -46.71
C ARG A 27 37.48 14.72 -45.21
N GLN A 28 38.54 14.10 -44.72
CA GLN A 28 39.08 14.37 -43.38
C GLN A 28 39.69 15.78 -43.34
N LEU A 29 39.10 16.65 -42.51
CA LEU A 29 39.73 17.89 -42.04
C LEU A 29 40.48 17.59 -40.75
N LEU A 30 41.79 17.71 -40.75
CA LEU A 30 42.67 17.62 -39.60
C LEU A 30 42.43 18.84 -38.70
N ALA A 31 41.95 18.60 -37.50
CA ALA A 31 41.89 19.60 -36.45
C ALA A 31 43.23 19.63 -35.66
N PRO A 32 43.66 20.81 -35.18
CA PRO A 32 44.91 20.93 -34.42
C PRO A 32 44.80 20.31 -33.01
N PRO A 33 45.91 19.88 -32.37
CA PRO A 33 45.89 19.22 -31.08
C PRO A 33 45.51 20.21 -29.96
N ILE A 34 44.39 19.95 -29.33
CA ILE A 34 43.94 20.67 -28.11
C ILE A 34 44.76 20.17 -26.92
N SER A 35 45.43 21.10 -26.24
CA SER A 35 46.27 20.84 -25.05
C SER A 35 45.51 20.07 -23.96
N THR A 36 45.99 18.88 -23.66
CA THR A 36 45.44 17.96 -22.63
C THR A 36 45.52 18.48 -21.19
N ALA A 37 46.18 19.60 -20.94
CA ALA A 37 46.37 20.18 -19.61
C ALA A 37 45.11 20.90 -19.07
N LEU A 38 44.28 21.47 -19.93
CA LEU A 38 43.04 22.18 -19.54
C LEU A 38 41.88 21.22 -19.20
N TYR A 39 41.86 20.00 -19.76
CA TYR A 39 40.80 19.03 -19.51
C TYR A 39 40.93 18.33 -18.13
N ARG A 40 42.18 18.19 -17.66
CA ARG A 40 42.48 17.54 -16.39
C ARG A 40 42.03 18.38 -15.17
N ASN A 41 42.04 19.71 -15.26
CA ASN A 41 41.59 20.59 -14.18
C ASN A 41 40.07 20.75 -14.13
N LYS A 42 39.35 20.68 -15.27
CA LYS A 42 37.88 20.67 -15.24
C LYS A 42 37.30 19.38 -14.69
N ALA A 43 37.87 18.22 -15.01
CA ALA A 43 37.43 16.94 -14.47
C ALA A 43 37.63 16.85 -12.95
N ARG A 44 38.69 17.46 -12.40
CA ARG A 44 38.91 17.54 -10.95
C ARG A 44 37.93 18.47 -10.24
N LEU A 45 37.53 19.59 -10.86
CA LEU A 45 36.54 20.53 -10.33
C LEU A 45 35.14 19.91 -10.30
N PHE A 46 34.76 19.12 -11.32
CA PHE A 46 33.47 18.40 -11.31
C PHE A 46 33.46 17.23 -10.32
N ALA A 47 34.58 16.53 -10.10
CA ALA A 47 34.66 15.47 -9.11
C ALA A 47 34.60 16.01 -7.67
N VAL A 48 35.16 17.19 -7.38
CA VAL A 48 35.09 17.84 -6.08
C VAL A 48 33.71 18.44 -5.82
N ALA A 49 33.02 18.97 -6.85
CA ALA A 49 31.64 19.46 -6.74
C ALA A 49 30.63 18.31 -6.54
N ALA A 50 30.85 17.16 -7.17
CA ALA A 50 30.00 15.98 -6.97
C ALA A 50 30.14 15.35 -5.58
N THR A 51 31.29 15.50 -4.92
CA THR A 51 31.49 15.01 -3.56
C THR A 51 31.02 15.98 -2.47
N ALA A 52 30.82 17.27 -2.81
CA ALA A 52 30.30 18.26 -1.87
C ALA A 52 28.77 18.35 -1.84
N ALA A 53 28.07 17.79 -2.82
CA ALA A 53 26.61 17.77 -2.93
C ALA A 53 25.99 16.43 -2.52
N ALA A 54 26.72 15.52 -1.91
CA ALA A 54 26.14 14.46 -1.13
C ALA A 54 25.64 15.08 0.19
N GLU A 55 24.54 15.82 0.15
CA GLU A 55 23.74 16.06 1.35
C GLU A 55 23.58 14.72 2.05
N LYS A 56 24.06 14.64 3.31
CA LYS A 56 23.82 13.47 4.16
C LYS A 56 22.32 13.34 4.28
N LYS A 57 21.69 12.56 3.40
CA LYS A 57 20.27 12.23 3.50
C LYS A 57 20.03 11.76 4.93
N LYS A 58 19.07 12.37 5.57
CA LYS A 58 18.74 12.15 6.97
C LYS A 58 18.36 10.68 7.13
N ARG A 59 19.19 9.88 7.78
CA ARG A 59 18.90 8.47 8.04
C ARG A 59 17.75 8.36 9.02
N TYR A 60 16.81 7.47 8.73
CA TYR A 60 15.74 7.16 9.67
C TYR A 60 16.29 6.28 10.80
N PRO A 61 15.88 6.51 12.06
CA PRO A 61 16.14 5.58 13.14
C PRO A 61 15.61 4.19 12.78
N GLY A 62 16.44 3.15 12.94
CA GLY A 62 16.06 1.77 12.59
C GLY A 62 16.67 1.24 11.30
N GLU A 63 17.23 2.09 10.42
CA GLU A 63 17.81 1.69 9.13
C GLU A 63 18.78 0.49 9.25
N THR A 64 19.56 0.42 10.31
CA THR A 64 20.49 -0.69 10.56
C THR A 64 19.83 -2.00 10.96
N LYS A 65 18.55 -1.97 11.34
CA LYS A 65 17.75 -3.13 11.75
C LYS A 65 16.84 -3.66 10.64
N GLY A 66 16.78 -2.96 9.51
CA GLY A 66 15.94 -3.28 8.36
C GLY A 66 14.87 -2.23 8.09
N PHE A 67 14.35 -2.24 6.87
CA PHE A 67 13.42 -1.23 6.39
C PHE A 67 12.09 -1.18 7.20
N VAL A 68 11.61 -2.33 7.65
CA VAL A 68 10.41 -2.41 8.48
C VAL A 68 10.56 -1.66 9.81
N GLU A 69 11.75 -1.56 10.38
CA GLU A 69 11.97 -0.76 11.59
C GLU A 69 11.90 0.75 11.30
N GLU A 70 12.30 1.18 10.10
CA GLU A 70 12.08 2.56 9.66
C GLU A 70 10.58 2.87 9.52
N MET A 71 9.81 1.97 8.87
CA MET A 71 8.35 2.08 8.74
C MET A 71 7.66 2.15 10.10
N ARG A 72 8.05 1.26 11.02
CA ARG A 72 7.54 1.24 12.39
C ARG A 72 7.82 2.55 13.13
N PHE A 73 9.03 3.09 12.98
CA PHE A 73 9.40 4.36 13.60
C PHE A 73 8.53 5.52 13.09
N VAL A 74 8.31 5.60 11.76
CA VAL A 74 7.44 6.63 11.16
C VAL A 74 6.00 6.48 11.65
N ALA A 75 5.46 5.27 11.63
CA ALA A 75 4.10 4.98 12.13
C ALA A 75 3.93 5.36 13.60
N MET A 76 4.89 5.01 14.46
CA MET A 76 4.85 5.39 15.88
C MET A 76 4.90 6.90 16.09
N LYS A 77 5.70 7.62 15.29
CA LYS A 77 5.79 9.09 15.37
C LYS A 77 4.48 9.77 14.98
N LEU A 78 3.78 9.26 13.99
CA LEU A 78 2.47 9.76 13.59
C LEU A 78 1.43 9.48 14.67
N HIS A 79 1.42 8.28 15.21
CA HIS A 79 0.50 7.89 16.30
C HIS A 79 0.67 8.78 17.53
N THR A 80 1.91 9.11 17.93
CA THR A 80 2.18 10.00 19.06
C THR A 80 1.74 11.44 18.78
N LYS A 81 1.86 11.91 17.52
CA LYS A 81 1.39 13.24 17.13
C LYS A 81 -0.13 13.36 17.19
N ASP A 82 -0.85 12.31 16.77
CA ASP A 82 -2.31 12.33 16.80
C ASP A 82 -2.82 12.23 18.23
N GLN A 83 -2.19 11.40 19.07
CA GLN A 83 -2.48 11.35 20.50
C GLN A 83 -2.17 12.67 21.21
N SER A 84 -1.09 13.38 20.83
CA SER A 84 -0.78 14.70 21.42
C SER A 84 -1.73 15.78 20.96
N LYS A 85 -2.26 15.73 19.73
CA LYS A 85 -3.30 16.67 19.26
C LYS A 85 -4.63 16.46 20.01
N GLU A 86 -4.96 15.24 20.33
CA GLU A 86 -6.12 14.91 21.17
C GLU A 86 -5.90 15.27 22.65
N GLY A 87 -4.64 15.22 23.13
CA GLY A 87 -4.26 15.51 24.52
C GLY A 87 -3.97 16.97 24.84
N GLU A 88 -3.69 17.83 23.85
CA GLU A 88 -3.21 19.21 24.10
C GLU A 88 -4.29 20.26 24.31
N LYS A 89 -5.58 19.98 24.15
CA LYS A 89 -6.65 20.95 24.45
C LYS A 89 -7.95 20.28 24.87
N GLU A 90 -8.02 19.81 26.09
CA GLU A 90 -9.29 19.88 26.79
C GLU A 90 -9.36 21.24 27.51
N PRO A 91 -10.22 22.19 27.10
CA PRO A 91 -10.59 23.28 27.97
C PRO A 91 -11.32 22.68 29.16
N ALA A 92 -10.81 22.93 30.36
CA ALA A 92 -11.42 22.53 31.60
C ALA A 92 -12.92 22.86 31.58
N GLY A 93 -13.77 21.83 31.50
CA GLY A 93 -15.21 22.01 31.61
C GLY A 93 -16.10 21.42 30.52
N LYS A 94 -15.58 20.82 29.43
CA LYS A 94 -16.43 20.00 28.54
C LYS A 94 -16.34 18.53 28.96
N PRO A 95 -17.50 17.83 29.16
CA PRO A 95 -17.47 16.40 29.37
C PRO A 95 -16.79 15.76 28.13
N VAL A 96 -15.81 14.89 28.37
CA VAL A 96 -15.28 14.01 27.32
C VAL A 96 -16.49 13.33 26.68
N ALA A 97 -16.71 13.55 25.38
CA ALA A 97 -17.81 12.93 24.67
C ALA A 97 -17.68 11.42 24.89
N LYS A 98 -18.66 10.85 25.61
CA LYS A 98 -18.62 9.43 25.98
C LYS A 98 -18.64 8.63 24.69
N TRP A 99 -17.56 7.88 24.42
CA TRP A 99 -17.49 7.04 23.24
C TRP A 99 -18.57 5.94 23.32
N GLU A 100 -19.58 6.03 22.45
CA GLU A 100 -20.73 5.15 22.41
C GLU A 100 -20.92 4.59 21.00
N PRO A 101 -20.23 3.49 20.68
CA PRO A 101 -20.39 2.85 19.37
C PRO A 101 -21.82 2.33 19.21
N THR A 102 -22.36 2.43 18.00
CA THR A 102 -23.64 1.84 17.62
C THR A 102 -23.43 0.62 16.74
N VAL A 103 -24.38 -0.32 16.72
CA VAL A 103 -24.33 -1.49 15.83
C VAL A 103 -24.32 -1.03 14.37
N GLU A 104 -25.11 0.00 14.01
CA GLU A 104 -25.16 0.54 12.66
C GLU A 104 -23.81 1.13 12.22
N GLY A 105 -23.19 1.96 13.05
CA GLY A 105 -21.86 2.51 12.77
C GLY A 105 -20.79 1.42 12.65
N TYR A 106 -20.90 0.40 13.51
CA TYR A 106 -19.98 -0.72 13.46
C TYR A 106 -20.14 -1.57 12.19
N LEU A 107 -21.38 -1.79 11.73
CA LEU A 107 -21.62 -2.47 10.46
C LEU A 107 -21.03 -1.70 9.27
N LYS A 108 -21.19 -0.37 9.22
CA LYS A 108 -20.55 0.48 8.19
C LYS A 108 -19.03 0.32 8.24
N PHE A 109 -18.44 0.32 9.43
CA PHE A 109 -17.00 0.09 9.61
C PHE A 109 -16.57 -1.30 9.09
N LEU A 110 -17.32 -2.36 9.39
CA LEU A 110 -16.99 -3.71 8.92
C LEU A 110 -17.13 -3.85 7.40
N MET A 111 -18.17 -3.24 6.81
CA MET A 111 -18.36 -3.23 5.35
C MET A 111 -17.24 -2.49 4.62
N ASP A 112 -16.85 -1.30 5.08
CA ASP A 112 -15.73 -0.54 4.52
C ASP A 112 -14.41 -1.28 4.72
N SER A 113 -14.20 -1.87 5.89
CA SER A 113 -13.03 -2.71 6.15
C SER A 113 -12.98 -3.90 5.20
N LYS A 114 -14.10 -4.60 5.00
CA LYS A 114 -14.17 -5.72 4.07
C LYS A 114 -13.76 -5.31 2.66
N LEU A 115 -14.29 -4.21 2.16
CA LEU A 115 -13.94 -3.70 0.83
C LEU A 115 -12.44 -3.43 0.70
N VAL A 116 -11.80 -2.86 1.72
CA VAL A 116 -10.36 -2.59 1.72
C VAL A 116 -9.55 -3.89 1.75
N TYR A 117 -9.91 -4.86 2.60
CA TYR A 117 -9.21 -6.15 2.66
C TYR A 117 -9.41 -6.98 1.40
N ASP A 118 -10.64 -7.05 0.86
CA ASP A 118 -10.93 -7.71 -0.43
C ASP A 118 -10.05 -7.13 -1.54
N THR A 119 -9.86 -5.81 -1.54
CA THR A 119 -9.02 -5.12 -2.53
C THR A 119 -7.54 -5.46 -2.35
N LEU A 120 -7.02 -5.40 -1.12
CA LEU A 120 -5.62 -5.76 -0.83
C LEU A 120 -5.31 -7.22 -1.22
N GLU A 121 -6.17 -8.14 -0.82
CA GLU A 121 -6.00 -9.58 -1.05
C GLU A 121 -6.10 -9.91 -2.55
N ARG A 122 -7.02 -9.28 -3.27
CA ARG A 122 -7.16 -9.41 -4.72
C ARG A 122 -5.95 -8.85 -5.48
N ILE A 123 -5.40 -7.71 -5.07
CA ILE A 123 -4.20 -7.11 -5.68
C ILE A 123 -3.00 -8.05 -5.48
N VAL A 124 -2.81 -8.55 -4.27
CA VAL A 124 -1.72 -9.48 -3.95
C VAL A 124 -1.88 -10.80 -4.73
N GLU A 125 -3.10 -11.32 -4.85
CA GLU A 125 -3.36 -12.54 -5.64
C GLU A 125 -3.09 -12.34 -7.12
N LYS A 126 -3.52 -11.22 -7.70
CA LYS A 126 -3.24 -10.85 -9.10
C LYS A 126 -1.74 -10.69 -9.36
N ALA A 127 -1.00 -10.14 -8.39
CA ALA A 127 0.44 -9.91 -8.43
C ALA A 127 0.91 -9.25 -9.75
N ALA A 128 0.39 -8.07 -10.04
CA ALA A 128 0.79 -7.29 -11.22
C ALA A 128 2.30 -7.00 -11.23
N PHE A 129 2.90 -6.88 -10.05
CA PHE A 129 4.34 -6.84 -9.82
C PHE A 129 4.78 -8.10 -9.06
N PRO A 130 5.94 -8.69 -9.40
CA PRO A 130 6.42 -9.94 -8.80
C PRO A 130 6.50 -9.92 -7.28
N GLU A 131 6.86 -8.77 -6.68
CA GLU A 131 6.98 -8.58 -5.25
C GLU A 131 5.66 -8.76 -4.49
N TYR A 132 4.51 -8.54 -5.11
CA TYR A 132 3.21 -8.75 -4.47
C TYR A 132 2.94 -10.23 -4.18
N ALA A 133 3.43 -11.13 -5.04
CA ALA A 133 3.27 -12.57 -4.84
C ALA A 133 3.91 -13.09 -3.54
N GLU A 134 4.93 -12.39 -3.02
CA GLU A 134 5.55 -12.70 -1.74
C GLU A 134 4.56 -12.60 -0.56
N PHE A 135 3.49 -11.80 -0.70
CA PHE A 135 2.51 -11.54 0.36
C PHE A 135 1.24 -12.37 0.23
N ARG A 136 1.21 -13.37 -0.63
CA ARG A 136 0.14 -14.38 -0.66
C ARG A 136 0.22 -15.31 0.53
N ASN A 137 -0.92 -15.75 1.01
CA ASN A 137 -1.04 -16.76 2.06
C ASN A 137 -0.18 -16.46 3.30
N THR A 138 -0.24 -15.22 3.76
CA THR A 138 0.49 -14.78 4.95
C THR A 138 -0.13 -15.27 6.25
N GLY A 139 -1.41 -15.69 6.21
CA GLY A 139 -2.23 -16.00 7.37
C GLY A 139 -2.83 -14.76 8.03
N LEU A 140 -2.52 -13.55 7.52
CA LEU A 140 -3.09 -12.29 8.02
C LEU A 140 -4.38 -11.88 7.28
N GLU A 141 -4.77 -12.56 6.21
CA GLU A 141 -5.92 -12.27 5.37
C GLU A 141 -7.21 -12.16 6.21
N ARG A 142 -8.07 -11.16 5.90
CA ARG A 142 -9.27 -10.83 6.70
C ARG A 142 -10.58 -10.88 5.93
N SER A 143 -10.54 -10.97 4.61
CA SER A 143 -11.75 -10.95 3.76
C SER A 143 -12.77 -12.01 4.15
N GLU A 144 -12.33 -13.26 4.34
CA GLU A 144 -13.20 -14.37 4.73
C GLU A 144 -13.75 -14.19 6.16
N ALA A 145 -12.89 -13.76 7.10
CA ALA A 145 -13.28 -13.51 8.47
C ALA A 145 -14.37 -12.43 8.55
N LEU A 146 -14.22 -11.33 7.79
CA LEU A 146 -15.20 -10.26 7.69
C LEU A 146 -16.50 -10.74 7.04
N SER A 147 -16.45 -11.61 6.02
CA SER A 147 -17.65 -12.20 5.43
C SER A 147 -18.44 -13.00 6.48
N LYS A 148 -17.76 -13.88 7.23
CA LYS A 148 -18.38 -14.67 8.31
C LYS A 148 -19.03 -13.78 9.39
N ASP A 149 -18.39 -12.66 9.72
CA ASP A 149 -18.92 -11.74 10.71
C ASP A 149 -20.14 -10.99 10.20
N LEU A 150 -20.14 -10.51 8.97
CA LEU A 150 -21.29 -9.86 8.35
C LEU A 150 -22.48 -10.83 8.21
N ASP A 151 -22.23 -12.08 7.81
CA ASP A 151 -23.26 -13.14 7.77
C ASP A 151 -23.86 -13.40 9.18
N TRP A 152 -23.02 -13.38 10.21
CA TRP A 152 -23.51 -13.50 11.58
C TRP A 152 -24.45 -12.33 11.95
N PHE A 153 -24.13 -11.08 11.58
CA PHE A 153 -25.02 -9.94 11.83
C PHE A 153 -26.37 -10.10 11.11
N ILE A 154 -26.38 -10.60 9.86
CA ILE A 154 -27.62 -10.90 9.13
C ILE A 154 -28.46 -11.93 9.90
N GLN A 155 -27.84 -13.00 10.41
CA GLN A 155 -28.51 -14.02 11.21
C GLN A 155 -29.07 -13.48 12.54
N GLN A 156 -28.48 -12.40 13.07
CA GLN A 156 -29.02 -11.69 14.24
C GLN A 156 -30.17 -10.72 13.87
N GLY A 157 -30.60 -10.67 12.62
CA GLY A 157 -31.70 -9.83 12.16
C GLY A 157 -31.30 -8.41 11.72
N HIS A 158 -30.01 -8.12 11.61
CA HIS A 158 -29.56 -6.82 11.06
C HIS A 158 -29.62 -6.81 9.55
N THR A 159 -30.07 -5.68 9.00
CA THR A 159 -30.06 -5.46 7.55
C THR A 159 -28.75 -4.79 7.14
N LEU A 160 -28.03 -5.40 6.21
CA LEU A 160 -26.86 -4.78 5.59
C LEU A 160 -27.30 -4.01 4.35
N LEU A 161 -26.65 -2.89 4.09
CA LEU A 161 -26.73 -2.26 2.77
C LEU A 161 -26.09 -3.20 1.73
N PRO A 162 -26.70 -3.40 0.54
CA PRO A 162 -26.13 -4.30 -0.46
C PRO A 162 -24.74 -3.88 -0.91
N GLU A 163 -24.46 -2.58 -0.91
CA GLU A 163 -23.14 -2.01 -1.19
C GLU A 163 -22.93 -0.75 -0.32
N PRO A 164 -21.68 -0.45 0.07
CA PRO A 164 -21.38 0.82 0.71
C PRO A 164 -21.78 1.99 -0.20
N PRO A 165 -22.25 3.11 0.34
CA PRO A 165 -22.51 4.32 -0.45
C PRO A 165 -21.28 4.76 -1.24
N SER A 166 -21.46 5.30 -2.43
CA SER A 166 -20.35 5.75 -3.30
C SER A 166 -19.42 6.79 -2.64
N SER A 167 -19.90 7.46 -1.61
CA SER A 167 -19.15 8.40 -0.77
C SER A 167 -18.45 7.75 0.43
N SER A 168 -18.55 6.43 0.59
CA SER A 168 -17.95 5.71 1.71
C SER A 168 -16.41 5.86 1.71
N PRO A 169 -15.79 6.05 2.90
CA PRO A 169 -14.34 6.05 3.04
C PRO A 169 -13.68 4.78 2.50
N GLY A 170 -14.31 3.62 2.67
CA GLY A 170 -13.81 2.34 2.17
C GLY A 170 -13.69 2.31 0.65
N ILE A 171 -14.66 2.87 -0.10
CA ILE A 171 -14.61 2.96 -1.56
C ILE A 171 -13.45 3.87 -2.00
N SER A 172 -13.28 5.01 -1.34
CA SER A 172 -12.20 5.95 -1.65
C SER A 172 -10.83 5.30 -1.41
N TYR A 173 -10.70 4.56 -0.33
CA TYR A 173 -9.46 3.86 0.01
C TYR A 173 -9.18 2.69 -0.95
N ALA A 174 -10.17 1.86 -1.25
CA ALA A 174 -10.03 0.76 -2.19
C ALA A 174 -9.56 1.25 -3.57
N ARG A 175 -10.16 2.33 -4.09
CA ARG A 175 -9.76 2.95 -5.36
C ARG A 175 -8.30 3.44 -5.31
N TYR A 176 -7.91 4.09 -4.23
CA TYR A 176 -6.54 4.56 -4.05
C TYR A 176 -5.53 3.40 -4.03
N LEU A 177 -5.86 2.29 -3.36
CA LEU A 177 -5.03 1.08 -3.35
C LEU A 177 -4.90 0.47 -4.76
N GLU A 178 -5.97 0.45 -5.55
CA GLU A 178 -5.93 -0.01 -6.95
C GLU A 178 -5.00 0.86 -7.79
N GLU A 179 -5.12 2.19 -7.69
CA GLU A 179 -4.25 3.12 -8.40
C GLU A 179 -2.78 2.94 -8.04
N LEU A 180 -2.44 2.77 -6.76
CA LEU A 180 -1.08 2.51 -6.32
C LEU A 180 -0.56 1.17 -6.83
N SER A 181 -1.39 0.14 -6.79
CA SER A 181 -1.00 -1.21 -7.17
C SER A 181 -0.59 -1.36 -8.63
N GLU A 182 -0.99 -0.43 -9.50
CA GLU A 182 -0.67 -0.45 -10.92
C GLU A 182 0.64 0.28 -11.27
N LYS A 183 1.12 1.18 -10.42
CA LYS A 183 2.23 2.09 -10.77
C LYS A 183 3.26 2.32 -9.68
N ASP A 184 2.97 1.95 -8.44
CA ASP A 184 3.78 2.35 -7.28
C ASP A 184 3.85 1.23 -6.22
N PRO A 185 4.63 0.16 -6.47
CA PRO A 185 4.74 -0.96 -5.54
C PRO A 185 5.22 -0.57 -4.14
N PRO A 186 6.22 0.32 -3.94
CA PRO A 186 6.62 0.73 -2.60
C PRO A 186 5.50 1.39 -1.80
N ALA A 187 4.72 2.29 -2.43
CA ALA A 187 3.57 2.94 -1.80
C ALA A 187 2.46 1.94 -1.48
N PHE A 188 2.11 1.05 -2.40
CA PHE A 188 1.13 -0.01 -2.14
C PHE A 188 1.53 -0.88 -0.95
N LEU A 189 2.78 -1.33 -0.90
CA LEU A 189 3.28 -2.17 0.20
C LEU A 189 3.36 -1.43 1.53
N CYS A 190 3.51 -0.09 1.51
CA CYS A 190 3.35 0.74 2.70
C CYS A 190 1.93 0.62 3.28
N HIS A 191 0.89 0.76 2.45
CA HIS A 191 -0.50 0.62 2.87
C HIS A 191 -0.80 -0.80 3.34
N PHE A 192 -0.36 -1.83 2.61
CA PHE A 192 -0.48 -3.23 3.01
C PHE A 192 0.06 -3.44 4.43
N TYR A 193 1.30 -3.04 4.67
CA TYR A 193 1.92 -3.17 5.99
C TYR A 193 1.13 -2.43 7.07
N ASN A 194 0.82 -1.16 6.87
CA ASN A 194 0.17 -0.34 7.89
C ASN A 194 -1.23 -0.86 8.24
N ILE A 195 -2.04 -1.29 7.26
CA ILE A 195 -3.40 -1.80 7.49
C ILE A 195 -3.35 -3.07 8.35
N TYR A 196 -2.57 -4.07 7.96
CA TYR A 196 -2.50 -5.34 8.71
C TYR A 196 -1.90 -5.16 10.09
N PHE A 197 -0.85 -4.33 10.22
CA PHE A 197 -0.18 -4.14 11.50
C PHE A 197 -0.96 -3.25 12.46
N ALA A 198 -1.65 -2.22 11.99
CA ALA A 198 -2.55 -1.42 12.81
C ALA A 198 -3.74 -2.26 13.32
N HIS A 199 -4.32 -3.11 12.44
CA HIS A 199 -5.40 -4.01 12.82
C HIS A 199 -4.96 -5.02 13.90
N SER A 200 -3.80 -5.64 13.72
CA SER A 200 -3.27 -6.64 14.67
C SER A 200 -2.92 -6.07 16.05
N ALA A 201 -2.72 -4.76 16.17
CA ALA A 201 -2.41 -4.06 17.41
C ALA A 201 -3.62 -3.26 17.93
N GLY A 202 -3.75 -1.99 17.54
CA GLY A 202 -4.80 -1.07 17.97
C GLY A 202 -6.20 -1.55 17.58
N GLY A 203 -6.36 -2.13 16.40
CA GLY A 203 -7.63 -2.66 15.93
C GLY A 203 -8.23 -3.71 16.86
N ARG A 204 -7.43 -4.63 17.39
CA ARG A 204 -7.89 -5.63 18.38
C ARG A 204 -8.39 -4.99 19.67
N MET A 205 -7.74 -3.93 20.14
CA MET A 205 -8.20 -3.21 21.35
C MET A 205 -9.56 -2.54 21.11
N ILE A 206 -9.73 -1.90 19.95
CA ILE A 206 -11.00 -1.28 19.54
C ILE A 206 -12.08 -2.36 19.45
N GLY A 207 -11.81 -3.46 18.73
CA GLY A 207 -12.75 -4.57 18.58
C GLY A 207 -13.23 -5.15 19.92
N ARG A 208 -12.33 -5.33 20.87
CA ARG A 208 -12.69 -5.79 22.23
C ARG A 208 -13.63 -4.80 22.93
N LYS A 209 -13.30 -3.50 22.89
CA LYS A 209 -14.16 -2.48 23.52
C LYS A 209 -15.53 -2.38 22.86
N VAL A 210 -15.61 -2.53 21.53
CA VAL A 210 -16.89 -2.58 20.79
C VAL A 210 -17.68 -3.82 21.22
N ALA A 211 -17.03 -4.98 21.24
CA ALA A 211 -17.68 -6.24 21.65
C ALA A 211 -18.28 -6.14 23.05
N GLU A 212 -17.54 -5.57 24.01
CA GLU A 212 -18.02 -5.34 25.38
C GLU A 212 -19.24 -4.40 25.43
N LYS A 213 -19.26 -3.35 24.58
CA LYS A 213 -20.32 -2.34 24.64
C LYS A 213 -21.61 -2.71 23.91
N ILE A 214 -21.50 -3.35 22.74
CA ILE A 214 -22.66 -3.54 21.83
C ILE A 214 -22.86 -4.97 21.35
N LEU A 215 -21.93 -5.91 21.61
CA LEU A 215 -22.02 -7.30 21.15
C LEU A 215 -22.07 -8.32 22.30
N ASN A 216 -22.40 -7.89 23.53
CA ASN A 216 -22.43 -8.75 24.71
C ASN A 216 -21.13 -9.56 24.93
N GLY A 217 -19.99 -8.97 24.60
CA GLY A 217 -18.67 -9.59 24.71
C GLY A 217 -18.31 -10.56 23.59
N LYS A 218 -19.14 -10.69 22.55
CA LYS A 218 -18.81 -11.57 21.41
C LYS A 218 -17.63 -11.03 20.61
N GLU A 219 -16.55 -11.80 20.60
CA GLU A 219 -15.40 -11.53 19.72
C GLU A 219 -15.71 -11.99 18.29
N LEU A 220 -15.49 -11.10 17.33
CA LEU A 220 -15.65 -11.39 15.89
C LEU A 220 -14.46 -12.13 15.32
N ASN A 221 -14.68 -12.87 14.22
CA ASN A 221 -13.64 -13.57 13.47
C ASN A 221 -12.59 -12.59 12.90
N PHE A 222 -13.00 -11.38 12.59
CA PHE A 222 -12.11 -10.30 12.13
C PHE A 222 -10.88 -10.10 13.03
N TYR A 223 -11.00 -10.36 14.34
CA TYR A 223 -9.92 -10.18 15.33
C TYR A 223 -9.21 -11.47 15.72
N ARG A 224 -9.48 -12.57 15.02
CA ARG A 224 -8.91 -13.91 15.26
C ARG A 224 -8.10 -14.38 14.06
N TRP A 225 -7.02 -15.08 14.32
CA TRP A 225 -6.17 -15.68 13.30
C TRP A 225 -6.09 -17.19 13.53
N GLU A 226 -6.57 -17.96 12.55
CA GLU A 226 -6.62 -19.43 12.62
C GLU A 226 -5.40 -20.09 11.95
N ALA A 227 -4.67 -19.34 11.11
CA ALA A 227 -3.54 -19.85 10.33
C ALA A 227 -2.26 -20.06 11.14
N GLY A 228 -2.21 -19.56 12.39
CA GLY A 228 -1.04 -19.68 13.27
C GLY A 228 -1.00 -18.60 14.34
N GLU A 229 0.05 -18.62 15.13
CA GLU A 229 0.28 -17.61 16.16
C GLU A 229 0.54 -16.23 15.55
N LEU A 230 -0.26 -15.25 15.91
CA LEU A 230 -0.19 -13.90 15.34
C LEU A 230 1.23 -13.27 15.34
N PRO A 231 2.04 -13.40 16.42
CA PRO A 231 3.41 -12.89 16.40
C PRO A 231 4.27 -13.48 15.29
N GLU A 232 4.10 -14.78 14.99
CA GLU A 232 4.84 -15.50 13.95
C GLU A 232 4.39 -15.06 12.55
N LEU A 233 3.08 -14.95 12.34
CA LEU A 233 2.51 -14.44 11.08
C LEU A 233 3.01 -13.02 10.77
N LEU A 234 2.99 -12.14 11.76
CA LEU A 234 3.53 -10.78 11.62
C LEU A 234 5.04 -10.76 11.36
N GLN A 235 5.79 -11.64 12.00
CA GLN A 235 7.24 -11.74 11.79
C GLN A 235 7.56 -12.19 10.37
N ASN A 236 6.84 -13.18 9.85
CA ASN A 236 6.97 -13.64 8.46
C ASN A 236 6.76 -12.48 7.45
N VAL A 237 5.71 -11.67 7.65
CA VAL A 237 5.46 -10.51 6.77
C VAL A 237 6.58 -9.46 6.88
N ARG A 238 7.12 -9.20 8.09
CA ARG A 238 8.26 -8.29 8.24
C ARG A 238 9.49 -8.77 7.47
N GLU A 239 9.78 -10.05 7.52
CA GLU A 239 10.93 -10.64 6.83
C GLU A 239 10.77 -10.57 5.31
N LYS A 240 9.55 -10.87 4.80
CA LYS A 240 9.22 -10.73 3.38
C LYS A 240 9.40 -9.28 2.91
N LEU A 241 8.85 -8.31 3.66
CA LEU A 241 8.96 -6.89 3.31
C LEU A 241 10.40 -6.38 3.37
N ASN A 242 11.17 -6.78 4.38
CA ASN A 242 12.60 -6.44 4.43
C ASN A 242 13.36 -7.01 3.23
N ARG A 243 13.05 -8.22 2.78
CA ARG A 243 13.67 -8.85 1.61
C ARG A 243 13.31 -8.10 0.32
N VAL A 244 12.03 -7.80 0.10
CA VAL A 244 11.58 -7.01 -1.05
C VAL A 244 12.25 -5.63 -1.07
N ALA A 245 12.29 -4.95 0.07
CA ALA A 245 12.90 -3.63 0.18
C ALA A 245 14.43 -3.61 0.01
N GLN A 246 15.11 -4.77 -0.01
CA GLN A 246 16.54 -4.80 -0.37
C GLN A 246 16.80 -4.35 -1.80
N GLY A 247 15.84 -4.62 -2.71
CA GLY A 247 15.90 -4.18 -4.10
C GLY A 247 15.59 -2.69 -4.32
N TRP A 248 15.06 -1.99 -3.31
CA TRP A 248 14.65 -0.60 -3.43
C TRP A 248 15.80 0.38 -3.21
N SER A 249 15.83 1.42 -4.02
CA SER A 249 16.67 2.59 -3.81
C SER A 249 16.29 3.33 -2.51
N ARG A 250 17.13 4.28 -2.07
CA ARG A 250 16.79 5.11 -0.91
C ARG A 250 15.58 6.01 -1.20
N GLU A 251 15.45 6.49 -2.43
CA GLU A 251 14.33 7.31 -2.89
C GLU A 251 13.01 6.54 -2.80
N GLU A 252 12.96 5.29 -3.24
CA GLU A 252 11.77 4.43 -3.14
C GLU A 252 11.41 4.12 -1.69
N LYS A 253 12.41 3.90 -0.83
CA LYS A 253 12.20 3.72 0.62
C LYS A 253 11.65 4.98 1.28
N ASP A 254 12.22 6.15 0.97
CA ASP A 254 11.75 7.44 1.51
C ASP A 254 10.31 7.71 1.07
N HIS A 255 10.00 7.47 -0.21
CA HIS A 255 8.65 7.59 -0.75
C HIS A 255 7.64 6.65 -0.07
N CYS A 256 8.01 5.38 0.13
CA CYS A 256 7.21 4.44 0.90
C CYS A 256 6.95 4.94 2.33
N LEU A 257 7.94 5.52 3.01
CA LEU A 257 7.77 6.07 4.36
C LEU A 257 6.84 7.29 4.39
N GLU A 258 6.90 8.17 3.39
CA GLU A 258 6.02 9.33 3.26
C GLU A 258 4.56 8.92 3.08
N GLU A 259 4.29 7.80 2.42
CA GLU A 259 2.95 7.27 2.18
C GLU A 259 2.24 6.79 3.46
N THR A 260 2.99 6.58 4.56
CA THR A 260 2.44 6.19 5.86
C THR A 260 1.36 7.17 6.35
N GLU A 261 1.54 8.48 6.14
CA GLU A 261 0.58 9.50 6.58
C GLU A 261 -0.78 9.34 5.89
N LYS A 262 -0.79 9.03 4.58
CA LYS A 262 -2.03 8.78 3.84
C LYS A 262 -2.71 7.49 4.28
N SER A 263 -1.94 6.45 4.59
CA SER A 263 -2.49 5.21 5.14
C SER A 263 -3.22 5.45 6.46
N PHE A 264 -2.65 6.26 7.35
CA PHE A 264 -3.28 6.66 8.61
C PHE A 264 -4.54 7.51 8.37
N MET A 265 -4.49 8.47 7.43
CA MET A 265 -5.64 9.28 7.07
C MET A 265 -6.83 8.44 6.60
N PHE A 266 -6.64 7.55 5.63
CA PHE A 266 -7.70 6.68 5.12
C PHE A 266 -8.25 5.73 6.19
N SER A 267 -7.38 5.10 6.96
CA SER A 267 -7.79 4.21 8.06
C SER A 267 -8.56 4.98 9.14
N GLY A 268 -8.15 6.21 9.45
CA GLY A 268 -8.84 7.10 10.38
C GLY A 268 -10.25 7.46 9.90
N GLN A 269 -10.44 7.72 8.61
CA GLN A 269 -11.76 7.99 8.04
C GLN A 269 -12.73 6.81 8.19
N ILE A 270 -12.25 5.58 7.99
CA ILE A 270 -13.08 4.37 8.22
C ILE A 270 -13.41 4.20 9.71
N LEU A 271 -12.45 4.46 10.60
CA LEU A 271 -12.68 4.38 12.05
C LEU A 271 -13.72 5.38 12.56
N GLN A 272 -13.95 6.49 11.86
CA GLN A 272 -14.98 7.47 12.24
C GLN A 272 -16.38 6.87 12.33
N TRP A 273 -16.70 5.82 11.58
CA TRP A 273 -17.98 5.11 11.71
C TRP A 273 -18.25 4.58 13.10
N ILE A 274 -17.19 4.17 13.83
CA ILE A 274 -17.30 3.69 15.21
C ILE A 274 -17.32 4.84 16.22
N ALA A 275 -16.72 5.97 15.85
CA ALA A 275 -16.59 7.13 16.73
C ALA A 275 -17.79 8.08 16.65
N SER A 276 -18.50 8.10 15.52
CA SER A 276 -19.62 9.00 15.27
C SER A 276 -20.87 8.44 15.99
N SER A 277 -21.33 9.13 17.01
CA SER A 277 -22.71 8.98 17.48
C SER A 277 -23.64 9.51 16.39
N SER A 278 -24.54 8.67 15.89
CA SER A 278 -25.55 9.02 14.86
C SER A 278 -26.47 10.10 15.41
#